data_69793176c5389eb179e91d24177dd296
#
_entry.id   69793176c5389eb179e91d24177dd296
#
_cell.length_a   1.000
_cell.length_b   1.000
_cell.length_c   1.000
_cell.angle_alpha   90.00
_cell.angle_beta   90.00
_cell.angle_gamma   90.00
#
_symmetry.space_group_name_H-M   'P 1'
#
loop_
_entity.id
_entity.type
_entity.pdbx_description
1 polymer ?
#
loop_
_entity_poly.entity_id
_entity_poly.type
_entity_poly.pdbx_seq_one_letter_code
_entity_poly.pdbx_strand_id
1 'polypeptide(L)'
;MTLNDKLALLIDADGLPTPEREWRFAKPRRWRWDFSWKEKMVALEVQGGGHVYGRHHRPAGYERDCEKANEGVLLGWRVLRVTGAMVDDGRALALLHRILKEGP
;
A
#
# COMPACT_ATOMS: atom_id res chain seq x y z
N MET A 1 -2.39 10.03 -15.90
CA MET A 1 -1.68 9.72 -14.65
C MET A 1 -2.60 8.99 -13.70
N THR A 2 -2.18 7.87 -13.19
CA THR A 2 -3.00 7.12 -12.25
C THR A 2 -2.88 7.70 -10.85
N LEU A 3 -3.76 7.25 -9.96
CA LEU A 3 -3.68 7.66 -8.56
C LEU A 3 -2.36 7.24 -7.94
N ASN A 4 -1.88 6.05 -8.28
CA ASN A 4 -0.59 5.58 -7.76
C ASN A 4 0.57 6.41 -8.31
N ASP A 5 0.50 6.81 -9.57
CA ASP A 5 1.53 7.70 -10.14
C ASP A 5 1.55 9.04 -9.41
N LYS A 6 0.37 9.58 -9.13
CA LYS A 6 0.28 10.83 -8.38
C LYS A 6 0.90 10.69 -7.01
N LEU A 7 0.59 9.61 -6.32
CA LEU A 7 1.14 9.39 -4.98
C LEU A 7 2.66 9.23 -5.04
N ALA A 8 3.19 8.56 -6.06
CA ALA A 8 4.63 8.42 -6.22
C ALA A 8 5.31 9.78 -6.33
N LEU A 9 4.70 10.70 -7.09
CA LEU A 9 5.24 12.04 -7.23
C LEU A 9 5.19 12.80 -5.89
N LEU A 10 4.11 12.63 -5.14
CA LEU A 10 3.97 13.28 -3.85
C LEU A 10 5.00 12.76 -2.84
N ILE A 11 5.25 11.46 -2.85
CA ILE A 11 6.25 10.85 -1.99
C ILE A 11 7.63 11.44 -2.29
N ASP A 12 7.97 11.54 -3.56
CA ASP A 12 9.24 12.09 -3.98
C ASP A 12 9.36 13.56 -3.60
N ALA A 13 8.32 14.34 -3.88
CA ALA A 13 8.32 15.78 -3.58
C ALA A 13 8.45 16.04 -2.08
N ASP A 14 7.94 15.15 -1.25
CA ASP A 14 7.99 15.31 0.20
C ASP A 14 9.30 14.82 0.81
N GLY A 15 10.21 14.33 0.00
CA GLY A 15 11.51 13.91 0.48
C GLY A 15 11.53 12.59 1.21
N LEU A 16 10.48 11.80 1.07
CA LEU A 16 10.45 10.47 1.67
C LEU A 16 11.32 9.50 0.87
N PRO A 17 11.80 8.42 1.49
CA PRO A 17 12.60 7.45 0.76
C PRO A 17 11.82 6.88 -0.43
N THR A 18 12.54 6.61 -1.51
CA THR A 18 11.92 6.10 -2.73
C THR A 18 11.48 4.65 -2.53
N PRO A 19 10.20 4.35 -2.73
CA PRO A 19 9.73 2.98 -2.57
C PRO A 19 9.94 2.15 -3.81
N GLU A 20 9.89 0.83 -3.63
CA GLU A 20 9.71 -0.08 -4.75
C GLU A 20 8.22 -0.10 -5.08
N ARG A 21 7.89 -0.07 -6.35
CA ARG A 21 6.49 -0.14 -6.78
C ARG A 21 6.18 -1.53 -7.31
N GLU A 22 4.95 -2.02 -7.03
CA GLU A 22 4.47 -3.28 -7.56
C GLU A 22 5.40 -4.44 -7.23
N TRP A 23 5.92 -4.47 -6.01
CA TRP A 23 6.91 -5.46 -5.62
C TRP A 23 6.26 -6.73 -5.10
N ARG A 24 6.72 -7.85 -5.60
CA ARG A 24 6.21 -9.17 -5.20
C ARG A 24 6.90 -9.57 -3.90
N PHE A 25 6.12 -9.67 -2.85
CA PHE A 25 6.68 -9.87 -1.50
C PHE A 25 6.59 -11.32 -1.00
N ALA A 26 5.93 -12.20 -1.73
CA ALA A 26 5.67 -13.57 -1.23
C ALA A 26 5.78 -14.59 -2.35
N LYS A 27 6.90 -14.59 -3.08
CA LYS A 27 7.12 -15.54 -4.15
C LYS A 27 7.03 -16.96 -3.61
N PRO A 28 6.46 -17.89 -4.35
CA PRO A 28 6.05 -17.80 -5.75
C PRO A 28 4.66 -17.20 -5.96
N ARG A 29 3.99 -16.76 -4.90
CA ARG A 29 2.72 -16.06 -5.06
C ARG A 29 2.93 -14.78 -5.86
N ARG A 30 1.90 -14.33 -6.56
CA ARG A 30 2.00 -13.14 -7.40
C ARG A 30 1.57 -11.86 -6.70
N TRP A 31 1.27 -11.94 -5.44
CA TRP A 31 0.86 -10.75 -4.68
C TRP A 31 1.94 -9.69 -4.72
N ARG A 32 1.51 -8.43 -4.83
CA ARG A 32 2.40 -7.28 -4.87
C ARG A 32 1.91 -6.21 -3.92
N TRP A 33 2.85 -5.48 -3.38
CA TRP A 33 2.52 -4.24 -2.66
C TRP A 33 2.54 -3.11 -3.67
N ASP A 34 1.56 -2.18 -3.60
CA ASP A 34 1.59 -1.00 -4.48
C ASP A 34 2.89 -0.22 -4.27
N PHE A 35 3.26 -0.01 -3.03
CA PHE A 35 4.51 0.65 -2.66
C PHE A 35 5.13 -0.12 -1.49
N SER A 36 6.46 -0.26 -1.50
CA SER A 36 7.13 -0.92 -0.39
C SER A 36 8.47 -0.30 -0.09
N TRP A 37 8.80 -0.28 1.18
CA TRP A 37 10.11 0.15 1.69
C TRP A 37 10.68 -1.06 2.41
N LYS A 38 11.41 -1.87 1.66
CA LYS A 38 11.84 -3.18 2.13
C LYS A 38 12.72 -3.13 3.37
N GLU A 39 13.59 -2.14 3.43
CA GLU A 39 14.50 -2.02 4.56
C GLU A 39 13.76 -1.80 5.88
N LYS A 40 12.58 -1.23 5.81
CA LYS A 40 11.76 -0.98 6.99
C LYS A 40 10.59 -1.95 7.11
N MET A 41 10.45 -2.83 6.14
CA MET A 41 9.32 -3.75 6.10
C MET A 41 7.98 -3.00 6.18
N VAL A 42 7.87 -1.93 5.42
CA VAL A 42 6.66 -1.11 5.34
C VAL A 42 6.08 -1.23 3.95
N ALA A 43 4.78 -1.38 3.87
CA ALA A 43 4.07 -1.43 2.60
C ALA A 43 2.89 -0.49 2.64
N LEU A 44 2.50 -0.01 1.47
CA LEU A 44 1.32 0.84 1.32
C LEU A 44 0.47 0.31 0.19
N GLU A 45 -0.80 0.13 0.48
CA GLU A 45 -1.78 -0.31 -0.51
C GLU A 45 -2.79 0.80 -0.71
N VAL A 46 -3.03 1.17 -1.96
CA VAL A 46 -3.98 2.22 -2.29
C VAL A 46 -5.29 1.58 -2.70
N GLN A 47 -6.32 1.86 -1.94
CA GLN A 47 -7.66 1.35 -2.21
C GLN A 47 -8.36 2.32 -3.15
N GLY A 48 -7.86 2.40 -4.37
CA GLY A 48 -8.30 3.42 -5.28
C GLY A 48 -9.59 3.13 -6.00
N GLY A 49 -9.99 1.88 -5.95
CA GLY A 49 -11.17 1.49 -6.68
C GLY A 49 -12.45 1.60 -5.88
N GLY A 50 -12.53 2.59 -5.03
CA GLY A 50 -13.68 2.72 -4.15
C GLY A 50 -15.01 2.64 -4.85
N HIS A 51 -15.04 3.08 -6.05
CA HIS A 51 -16.25 3.07 -6.86
C HIS A 51 -16.78 1.66 -7.11
N VAL A 52 -15.97 0.66 -6.94
CA VAL A 52 -16.42 -0.70 -7.16
C VAL A 52 -16.72 -1.44 -5.89
N TYR A 53 -16.68 -0.76 -4.77
CA TYR A 53 -16.95 -1.42 -3.53
C TYR A 53 -18.23 -2.20 -3.60
N GLY A 54 -18.95 -2.24 -2.78
CA GLY A 54 -20.22 -2.85 -2.68
C GLY A 54 -20.56 -3.88 -3.74
N ARG A 55 -20.66 -3.48 -4.95
CA ARG A 55 -21.11 -4.40 -5.95
C ARG A 55 -20.07 -5.34 -6.48
N HIS A 56 -18.81 -5.13 -6.15
CA HIS A 56 -17.75 -6.01 -6.61
C HIS A 56 -17.05 -6.73 -5.48
N HIS A 57 -17.67 -6.72 -4.34
CA HIS A 57 -17.16 -7.44 -3.19
C HIS A 57 -17.54 -8.89 -3.32
N ARG A 58 -16.85 -9.60 -4.14
CA ARG A 58 -17.11 -11.02 -4.31
C ARG A 58 -16.43 -11.78 -3.20
N PRO A 59 -17.11 -12.78 -2.65
CA PRO A 59 -16.51 -13.56 -1.56
C PRO A 59 -15.12 -14.07 -1.88
N ALA A 60 -14.90 -14.57 -3.09
CA ALA A 60 -13.59 -15.09 -3.47
C ALA A 60 -12.53 -14.00 -3.51
N GLY A 61 -12.88 -12.81 -4.01
CA GLY A 61 -11.95 -11.70 -4.06
C GLY A 61 -11.61 -11.18 -2.68
N TYR A 62 -12.62 -11.09 -1.81
CA TYR A 62 -12.40 -10.67 -0.45
C TYR A 62 -11.50 -11.66 0.30
N GLU A 63 -11.73 -12.93 0.10
CA GLU A 63 -10.93 -13.96 0.75
C GLU A 63 -9.47 -13.88 0.31
N ARG A 64 -9.22 -13.66 -0.99
CA ARG A 64 -7.85 -13.52 -1.47
C ARG A 64 -7.18 -12.29 -0.87
N ASP A 65 -7.93 -11.20 -0.69
CA ASP A 65 -7.37 -10.02 -0.06
C ASP A 65 -7.00 -10.30 1.39
N CYS A 66 -7.81 -11.07 2.09
CA CYS A 66 -7.49 -11.47 3.46
C CYS A 66 -6.25 -12.35 3.49
N GLU A 67 -6.14 -13.29 2.57
CA GLU A 67 -4.96 -14.15 2.50
C GLU A 67 -3.69 -13.34 2.30
N LYS A 68 -3.74 -12.38 1.38
CA LYS A 68 -2.60 -11.52 1.09
C LYS A 68 -2.20 -10.72 2.32
N ALA A 69 -3.17 -10.11 2.98
CA ALA A 69 -2.89 -9.29 4.16
C ALA A 69 -2.30 -10.14 5.29
N ASN A 70 -2.87 -11.32 5.50
CA ASN A 70 -2.39 -12.21 6.56
C ASN A 70 -0.97 -12.68 6.30
N GLU A 71 -0.68 -13.04 5.06
CA GLU A 71 0.67 -13.46 4.71
C GLU A 71 1.66 -12.32 4.91
N GLY A 72 1.26 -11.11 4.56
CA GLY A 72 2.10 -9.93 4.78
C GLY A 72 2.46 -9.78 6.25
N VAL A 73 1.48 -9.90 7.14
CA VAL A 73 1.73 -9.80 8.57
C VAL A 73 2.68 -10.90 9.05
N LEU A 74 2.44 -12.13 8.60
CA LEU A 74 3.28 -13.26 9.01
C LEU A 74 4.72 -13.11 8.54
N LEU A 75 4.93 -12.43 7.42
CA LEU A 75 6.27 -12.17 6.90
C LEU A 75 6.91 -10.94 7.55
N GLY A 76 6.21 -10.24 8.42
CA GLY A 76 6.77 -9.14 9.16
C GLY A 76 6.49 -7.76 8.59
N TRP A 77 5.60 -7.65 7.62
CA TRP A 77 5.27 -6.38 7.00
C TRP A 77 4.31 -5.56 7.86
N ARG A 78 4.56 -4.25 7.90
CA ARG A 78 3.63 -3.28 8.46
C ARG A 78 2.94 -2.62 7.28
N VAL A 79 1.64 -2.83 7.15
CA VAL A 79 0.92 -2.43 5.95
C VAL A 79 -0.04 -1.29 6.26
N LEU A 80 0.08 -0.21 5.52
CA LEU A 80 -0.89 0.88 5.55
C LEU A 80 -1.84 0.73 4.37
N ARG A 81 -3.09 1.04 4.61
CA ARG A 81 -4.09 1.08 3.54
C ARG A 81 -4.68 2.47 3.49
N VAL A 82 -4.70 3.06 2.30
CA VAL A 82 -5.22 4.41 2.13
C VAL A 82 -6.20 4.43 0.96
N THR A 83 -7.12 5.34 1.02
CA THR A 83 -8.07 5.57 -0.08
C THR A 83 -7.58 6.70 -0.97
N GLY A 84 -8.22 6.89 -2.11
CA GLY A 84 -7.91 8.01 -2.96
C GLY A 84 -8.09 9.34 -2.25
N ALA A 85 -9.15 9.45 -1.44
CA ALA A 85 -9.38 10.68 -0.68
C ALA A 85 -8.23 10.95 0.28
N MET A 86 -7.69 9.92 0.90
CA MET A 86 -6.56 10.09 1.81
C MET A 86 -5.27 10.49 1.09
N VAL A 87 -5.12 10.06 -0.16
CA VAL A 87 -4.02 10.54 -0.99
C VAL A 87 -4.20 12.02 -1.28
N ASP A 88 -5.42 12.39 -1.67
CA ASP A 88 -5.70 13.76 -2.11
C ASP A 88 -5.64 14.78 -0.99
N ASP A 89 -6.03 14.40 0.22
CA ASP A 89 -6.11 15.36 1.32
C ASP A 89 -4.89 15.36 2.25
N GLY A 90 -3.87 14.59 1.90
CA GLY A 90 -2.60 14.61 2.64
C GLY A 90 -2.50 13.60 3.78
N ARG A 91 -3.58 12.89 4.08
CA ARG A 91 -3.52 11.91 5.18
C ARG A 91 -2.57 10.76 4.88
N ALA A 92 -2.50 10.32 3.62
CA ALA A 92 -1.62 9.23 3.25
C ALA A 92 -0.15 9.62 3.50
N LEU A 93 0.24 10.82 3.07
CA LEU A 93 1.61 11.30 3.30
C LEU A 93 1.90 11.45 4.79
N ALA A 94 0.95 11.93 5.56
CA ALA A 94 1.14 12.07 7.00
C ALA A 94 1.41 10.72 7.66
N LEU A 95 0.67 9.70 7.26
CA LEU A 95 0.88 8.35 7.77
C LEU A 95 2.25 7.81 7.38
N LEU A 96 2.67 8.06 6.15
CA LEU A 96 3.97 7.60 5.68
C LEU A 96 5.10 8.28 6.45
N HIS A 97 4.98 9.58 6.72
CA HIS A 97 5.99 10.26 7.52
C HIS A 97 6.11 9.63 8.91
N ARG A 98 4.98 9.27 9.50
CA ARG A 98 5.00 8.65 10.82
C ARG A 98 5.64 7.28 10.80
N ILE A 99 5.20 6.40 9.89
CA ILE A 99 5.64 5.02 9.92
C ILE A 99 7.10 4.88 9.46
N LEU A 100 7.54 5.72 8.53
CA LEU A 100 8.90 5.64 8.01
C LEU A 100 9.93 6.28 8.93
N LYS A 101 9.51 7.17 9.81
CA LYS A 101 10.41 7.75 10.80
C LYS A 101 10.62 6.86 12.00
N GLU A 102 9.60 6.09 12.35
CA GLU A 102 9.70 5.18 13.48
C GLU A 102 10.58 4.02 13.07
N GLY A 103 11.45 3.58 13.96
CA GLY A 103 12.31 2.45 13.68
C GLY A 103 11.53 1.20 13.38
N PRO A 104 12.17 0.21 12.79
CA PRO A 104 11.53 -1.06 12.53
C PRO A 104 11.11 -1.74 13.81
#